data_c20163ef6c356ff30cdbfcdff49ef7cd
#
_entry.id   c20163ef6c356ff30cdbfcdff49ef7cd
#
_cell.length_a   1.000
_cell.length_b   1.000
_cell.length_c   1.000
_cell.angle_alpha   90.00
_cell.angle_beta   90.00
_cell.angle_gamma   90.00
#
_symmetry.space_group_name_H-M   'P 1'
#
loop_
_entity.id
_entity.type
_entity.pdbx_description
1 polymer ?
#
loop_
_entity_poly.entity_id
_entity_poly.type
_entity_poly.pdbx_seq_one_letter_code
_entity_poly.pdbx_strand_id
1 'polypeptide(L)'
;EIPLAAKLVLETSLAFGGCYFFREALSTAPRRSETDELRHSSALLISAACVLIAVGRIELFGLVSVGRWAALLLVMASAMQGGMLTGAAVGTVMGIAMDISHGGAPFYTMVFAFSGLLAGVFGKHGRILFTLSFLVANAIAVICAWDSDRYLGALLECFCAAVVFVLLPTQLLTHVGVILQRMERGSGETNLRRYVAGHVRELGDAYAELFEVVRRNIEE
;
A
#
# COMPACT_ATOMS: atom_id res chain seq x y z
N GLU A 1 -19.05 29.89 -5.64
CA GLU A 1 -18.48 30.18 -4.32
C GLU A 1 -19.19 29.34 -3.27
N ILE A 2 -18.43 28.52 -2.53
CA ILE A 2 -18.97 27.68 -1.47
C ILE A 2 -19.33 28.62 -0.29
N PRO A 3 -20.58 28.56 0.24
CA PRO A 3 -20.97 29.42 1.35
C PRO A 3 -20.07 29.16 2.58
N LEU A 4 -19.72 30.23 3.31
CA LEU A 4 -18.82 30.19 4.47
C LEU A 4 -19.25 29.12 5.49
N ALA A 5 -20.56 28.93 5.69
CA ALA A 5 -21.09 27.90 6.56
C ALA A 5 -20.75 26.47 6.10
N ALA A 6 -20.82 26.18 4.80
CA ALA A 6 -20.47 24.87 4.25
C ALA A 6 -18.97 24.60 4.38
N LYS A 7 -18.11 25.62 4.22
CA LYS A 7 -16.68 25.50 4.44
C LYS A 7 -16.35 25.16 5.90
N LEU A 8 -16.97 25.86 6.85
CA LEU A 8 -16.78 25.60 8.29
C LEU A 8 -17.24 24.18 8.68
N VAL A 9 -18.38 23.72 8.16
CA VAL A 9 -18.89 22.36 8.43
C VAL A 9 -17.91 21.33 7.87
N LEU A 10 -17.39 21.54 6.65
CA LEU A 10 -16.44 20.63 6.03
C LEU A 10 -15.12 20.57 6.82
N GLU A 11 -14.57 21.72 7.21
CA GLU A 11 -13.33 21.80 8.00
C GLU A 11 -13.49 21.14 9.37
N THR A 12 -14.62 21.38 10.05
CA THR A 12 -14.90 20.76 11.35
C THR A 12 -15.06 19.26 11.24
N SER A 13 -15.76 18.78 10.19
CA SER A 13 -15.94 17.35 9.92
C SER A 13 -14.60 16.65 9.62
N LEU A 14 -13.75 17.28 8.80
CA LEU A 14 -12.41 16.77 8.49
C LEU A 14 -11.51 16.75 9.74
N ALA A 15 -11.56 17.79 10.57
CA ALA A 15 -10.79 17.84 11.81
C ALA A 15 -11.22 16.73 12.77
N PHE A 16 -12.54 16.51 12.93
CA PHE A 16 -13.05 15.45 13.78
C PHE A 16 -12.70 14.06 13.27
N GLY A 17 -12.84 13.83 11.96
CA GLY A 17 -12.40 12.59 11.30
C GLY A 17 -10.91 12.35 11.48
N GLY A 18 -10.08 13.38 11.29
CA GLY A 18 -8.63 13.32 11.52
C GLY A 18 -8.29 12.91 12.95
N CYS A 19 -8.87 13.58 13.95
CA CYS A 19 -8.68 13.23 15.35
C CYS A 19 -9.07 11.78 15.67
N TYR A 20 -10.16 11.27 15.07
CA TYR A 20 -10.57 9.89 15.23
C TYR A 20 -9.50 8.91 14.70
N PHE A 21 -9.01 9.13 13.47
CA PHE A 21 -7.99 8.28 12.86
C PHE A 21 -6.66 8.35 13.59
N PHE A 22 -6.20 9.53 14.01
CA PHE A 22 -4.97 9.66 14.80
C PHE A 22 -5.07 8.96 16.16
N ARG A 23 -6.22 9.08 16.84
CA ARG A 23 -6.47 8.38 18.09
C ARG A 23 -6.43 6.87 17.91
N GLU A 24 -7.07 6.36 16.85
CA GLU A 24 -7.08 4.92 16.54
C GLU A 24 -5.70 4.41 16.14
N ALA A 25 -4.95 5.18 15.35
CA ALA A 25 -3.58 4.86 14.95
C ALA A 25 -2.61 4.78 16.14
N LEU A 26 -2.77 5.66 17.14
CA LEU A 26 -1.94 5.68 18.36
C LEU A 26 -2.45 4.75 19.46
N SER A 27 -3.59 4.10 19.27
CA SER A 27 -4.16 3.19 20.27
C SER A 27 -3.33 1.94 20.43
N THR A 28 -2.90 1.66 21.66
CA THR A 28 -2.20 0.45 22.09
C THR A 28 -3.13 -0.61 22.66
N ALA A 29 -4.45 -0.47 22.48
CA ALA A 29 -5.42 -1.39 23.02
C ALA A 29 -5.24 -2.81 22.47
N PRO A 30 -5.43 -3.87 23.28
CA PRO A 30 -5.32 -5.25 22.84
C PRO A 30 -6.43 -5.54 21.81
N ARG A 31 -6.03 -5.93 20.61
CA ARG A 31 -6.92 -6.23 19.51
C ARG A 31 -7.44 -7.65 19.66
N ARG A 32 -8.76 -7.80 19.73
CA ARG A 32 -9.44 -9.08 19.95
C ARG A 32 -10.10 -9.63 18.69
N SER A 33 -10.24 -8.81 17.63
CA SER A 33 -10.94 -9.19 16.42
C SER A 33 -10.13 -8.82 15.17
N GLU A 34 -10.31 -9.57 14.09
CA GLU A 34 -9.76 -9.30 12.77
C GLU A 34 -10.20 -7.93 12.23
N THR A 35 -11.45 -7.53 12.53
CA THR A 35 -11.97 -6.21 12.19
C THR A 35 -11.27 -5.07 12.93
N ASP A 36 -10.80 -5.29 14.17
CA ASP A 36 -10.03 -4.30 14.92
C ASP A 36 -8.64 -4.11 14.32
N GLU A 37 -8.04 -5.18 13.80
CA GLU A 37 -6.73 -5.09 13.12
C GLU A 37 -6.82 -4.33 11.82
N LEU A 38 -7.85 -4.58 11.00
CA LEU A 38 -8.10 -3.84 9.76
C LEU A 38 -8.35 -2.35 10.02
N ARG A 39 -9.18 -2.04 11.02
CA ARG A 39 -9.49 -0.65 11.40
C ARG A 39 -8.25 0.11 11.86
N HIS A 40 -7.39 -0.51 12.66
CA HIS A 40 -6.15 0.11 13.10
C HIS A 40 -5.17 0.31 11.95
N SER A 41 -5.02 -0.68 11.08
CA SER A 41 -4.13 -0.62 9.92
C SER A 41 -4.55 0.47 8.92
N SER A 42 -5.86 0.56 8.65
CA SER A 42 -6.39 1.65 7.82
C SER A 42 -6.22 3.02 8.47
N ALA A 43 -6.41 3.11 9.79
CA ALA A 43 -6.17 4.34 10.54
C ALA A 43 -4.70 4.77 10.51
N LEU A 44 -3.76 3.82 10.61
CA LEU A 44 -2.32 4.09 10.47
C LEU A 44 -1.98 4.62 9.07
N LEU A 45 -2.50 3.99 8.01
CA LEU A 45 -2.27 4.46 6.64
C LEU A 45 -2.82 5.86 6.39
N ILE A 46 -4.05 6.12 6.82
CA ILE A 46 -4.69 7.42 6.67
C ILE A 46 -3.91 8.47 7.47
N SER A 47 -3.50 8.16 8.70
CA SER A 47 -2.70 9.08 9.52
C SER A 47 -1.34 9.35 8.89
N ALA A 48 -0.68 8.34 8.37
CA ALA A 48 0.59 8.50 7.65
C ALA A 48 0.41 9.37 6.39
N ALA A 49 -0.65 9.14 5.62
CA ALA A 49 -0.99 9.95 4.45
C ALA A 49 -1.21 11.43 4.83
N CYS A 50 -1.96 11.70 5.90
CA CYS A 50 -2.19 13.07 6.40
C CYS A 50 -0.88 13.76 6.81
N VAL A 51 -0.01 13.06 7.53
CA VAL A 51 1.31 13.59 7.91
C VAL A 51 2.16 13.87 6.67
N LEU A 52 2.16 12.96 5.70
CA LEU A 52 2.91 13.14 4.46
C LEU A 52 2.39 14.31 3.61
N ILE A 53 1.07 14.53 3.56
CA ILE A 53 0.48 15.71 2.91
C ILE A 53 1.00 16.99 3.58
N ALA A 54 1.03 17.04 4.91
CA ALA A 54 1.51 18.19 5.66
C ALA A 54 3.01 18.46 5.40
N VAL A 55 3.83 17.41 5.35
CA VAL A 55 5.28 17.47 5.12
C VAL A 55 5.62 17.58 3.62
N GLY A 56 4.69 17.21 2.75
CA GLY A 56 4.88 17.18 1.29
C GLY A 56 5.24 18.54 0.66
N ARG A 57 4.89 19.63 1.33
CA ARG A 57 5.23 21.00 0.90
C ARG A 57 6.64 21.46 1.29
N ILE A 58 7.35 20.67 2.09
CA ILE A 58 8.72 21.00 2.50
C ILE A 58 9.66 20.49 1.42
N GLU A 59 10.25 21.41 0.68
CA GLU A 59 11.24 21.13 -0.36
C GLU A 59 12.65 21.31 0.18
N LEU A 60 13.47 20.30 0.04
CA LEU A 60 14.90 20.34 0.30
C LEU A 60 15.63 20.78 -0.98
N PHE A 61 16.36 21.86 -0.91
CA PHE A 61 17.14 22.44 -2.03
C PHE A 61 16.31 22.76 -3.29
N GLY A 62 14.97 22.90 -3.19
CA GLY A 62 14.10 23.15 -4.33
C GLY A 62 13.99 22.03 -5.35
N LEU A 63 14.54 20.83 -5.06
CA LEU A 63 14.60 19.68 -5.98
C LEU A 63 13.88 18.44 -5.44
N VAL A 64 13.93 18.22 -4.13
CA VAL A 64 13.41 16.99 -3.49
C VAL A 64 12.40 17.36 -2.42
N SER A 65 11.18 16.84 -2.53
CA SER A 65 10.18 16.97 -1.48
C SER A 65 10.38 15.90 -0.41
N VAL A 66 10.48 16.32 0.85
CA VAL A 66 10.64 15.40 2.00
C VAL A 66 9.48 14.42 2.09
N GLY A 67 8.26 14.90 1.83
CA GLY A 67 7.06 14.05 1.87
C GLY A 67 7.06 12.98 0.78
N ARG A 68 7.43 13.33 -0.47
CA ARG A 68 7.51 12.37 -1.58
C ARG A 68 8.59 11.32 -1.33
N TRP A 69 9.73 11.76 -0.84
CA TRP A 69 10.83 10.87 -0.49
C TRP A 69 10.46 9.89 0.64
N ALA A 70 9.82 10.38 1.70
CA ALA A 70 9.32 9.54 2.79
C ALA A 70 8.20 8.58 2.30
N ALA A 71 7.30 9.03 1.41
CA ALA A 71 6.29 8.20 0.79
C ALA A 71 6.91 7.05 -0.01
N LEU A 72 7.93 7.32 -0.83
CA LEU A 72 8.67 6.28 -1.57
C LEU A 72 9.30 5.25 -0.65
N LEU A 73 9.94 5.66 0.45
CA LEU A 73 10.51 4.74 1.44
C LEU A 73 9.44 3.87 2.11
N LEU A 74 8.27 4.43 2.42
CA LEU A 74 7.14 3.67 2.96
C LEU A 74 6.60 2.65 1.96
N VAL A 75 6.45 3.03 0.69
CA VAL A 75 6.03 2.12 -0.39
C VAL A 75 7.04 1.00 -0.57
N MET A 76 8.35 1.32 -0.61
CA MET A 76 9.40 0.30 -0.72
C MET A 76 9.39 -0.65 0.49
N ALA A 77 9.29 -0.13 1.70
CA ALA A 77 9.25 -0.94 2.92
C ALA A 77 8.02 -1.87 2.94
N SER A 78 6.85 -1.34 2.56
CA SER A 78 5.60 -2.11 2.50
C SER A 78 5.63 -3.18 1.41
N ALA A 79 6.12 -2.86 0.22
CA ALA A 79 6.23 -3.80 -0.90
C ALA A 79 7.22 -4.93 -0.61
N MET A 80 8.35 -4.63 0.05
CA MET A 80 9.34 -5.64 0.40
C MET A 80 8.84 -6.61 1.47
N GLN A 81 8.07 -6.14 2.45
CA GLN A 81 7.59 -6.94 3.58
C GLN A 81 6.24 -7.62 3.32
N GLY A 82 5.30 -6.89 2.73
CA GLY A 82 3.93 -7.34 2.49
C GLY A 82 3.67 -7.84 1.06
N GLY A 83 4.69 -7.81 0.18
CA GLY A 83 4.55 -8.30 -1.19
C GLY A 83 3.75 -7.39 -2.11
N MET A 84 3.29 -7.95 -3.24
CA MET A 84 2.71 -7.24 -4.36
C MET A 84 1.44 -6.44 -3.99
N LEU A 85 0.50 -7.07 -3.30
CA LEU A 85 -0.79 -6.43 -2.97
C LEU A 85 -0.64 -5.30 -1.97
N THR A 86 0.16 -5.52 -0.93
CA THR A 86 0.42 -4.50 0.11
C THR A 86 1.20 -3.34 -0.47
N GLY A 87 2.19 -3.61 -1.33
CA GLY A 87 2.95 -2.58 -2.04
C GLY A 87 2.07 -1.72 -2.93
N ALA A 88 1.16 -2.33 -3.69
CA ALA A 88 0.20 -1.62 -4.53
C ALA A 88 -0.79 -0.79 -3.71
N ALA A 89 -1.36 -1.35 -2.64
CA ALA A 89 -2.32 -0.66 -1.79
C ALA A 89 -1.70 0.55 -1.08
N VAL A 90 -0.53 0.38 -0.44
CA VAL A 90 0.20 1.48 0.19
C VAL A 90 0.65 2.50 -0.85
N GLY A 91 1.15 2.04 -2.00
CA GLY A 91 1.54 2.91 -3.12
C GLY A 91 0.37 3.77 -3.61
N THR A 92 -0.82 3.20 -3.74
CA THR A 92 -2.03 3.96 -4.11
C THR A 92 -2.37 5.03 -3.08
N VAL A 93 -2.42 4.68 -1.79
CA VAL A 93 -2.77 5.62 -0.72
C VAL A 93 -1.74 6.75 -0.61
N MET A 94 -0.44 6.41 -0.64
CA MET A 94 0.63 7.41 -0.58
C MET A 94 0.70 8.27 -1.85
N GLY A 95 0.43 7.68 -3.01
CA GLY A 95 0.34 8.40 -4.28
C GLY A 95 -0.81 9.41 -4.29
N ILE A 96 -2.02 9.02 -3.86
CA ILE A 96 -3.17 9.92 -3.71
C ILE A 96 -2.82 11.08 -2.76
N ALA A 97 -2.18 10.79 -1.63
CA ALA A 97 -1.74 11.81 -0.69
C ALA A 97 -0.82 12.84 -1.35
N MET A 98 0.12 12.38 -2.19
CA MET A 98 1.04 13.28 -2.91
C MET A 98 0.35 14.05 -4.03
N ASP A 99 -0.56 13.44 -4.77
CA ASP A 99 -1.34 14.12 -5.83
C ASP A 99 -2.22 15.22 -5.23
N ILE A 100 -2.88 14.97 -4.10
CA ILE A 100 -3.65 15.98 -3.36
C ILE A 100 -2.74 17.14 -2.91
N SER A 101 -1.54 16.85 -2.42
CA SER A 101 -0.59 17.87 -1.97
C SER A 101 -0.14 18.80 -3.10
N HIS A 102 -0.11 18.32 -4.35
CA HIS A 102 0.36 19.08 -5.51
C HIS A 102 -0.75 19.60 -6.42
N GLY A 103 -2.01 19.29 -6.11
CA GLY A 103 -3.19 19.83 -6.82
C GLY A 103 -3.27 19.49 -8.30
N GLY A 104 -2.74 18.35 -8.72
CA GLY A 104 -2.61 17.96 -10.13
C GLY A 104 -3.32 16.66 -10.50
N ALA A 105 -3.07 16.22 -11.74
CA ALA A 105 -3.48 14.91 -12.23
C ALA A 105 -2.87 13.78 -11.37
N PRO A 106 -3.47 12.57 -11.36
CA PRO A 106 -3.06 11.45 -10.51
C PRO A 106 -1.74 10.79 -10.98
N PHE A 107 -0.68 11.56 -11.01
CA PHE A 107 0.66 11.14 -11.44
C PHE A 107 1.33 10.23 -10.41
N TYR A 108 1.43 10.68 -9.15
CA TYR A 108 2.11 9.90 -8.11
C TYR A 108 1.33 8.66 -7.72
N THR A 109 0.00 8.69 -7.79
CA THR A 109 -0.85 7.51 -7.57
C THR A 109 -0.49 6.40 -8.54
N MET A 110 -0.39 6.69 -9.84
CA MET A 110 -0.02 5.72 -10.86
C MET A 110 1.41 5.19 -10.64
N VAL A 111 2.36 6.10 -10.44
CA VAL A 111 3.78 5.76 -10.30
C VAL A 111 4.03 4.89 -9.06
N PHE A 112 3.50 5.26 -7.91
CA PHE A 112 3.77 4.55 -6.65
C PHE A 112 3.03 3.22 -6.57
N ALA A 113 1.76 3.16 -7.05
CA ALA A 113 1.01 1.91 -7.09
C ALA A 113 1.66 0.87 -8.00
N PHE A 114 2.05 1.28 -9.21
CA PHE A 114 2.68 0.40 -10.18
C PHE A 114 4.07 -0.07 -9.70
N SER A 115 4.89 0.84 -9.17
CA SER A 115 6.21 0.50 -8.65
C SER A 115 6.13 -0.44 -7.45
N GLY A 116 5.19 -0.18 -6.52
CA GLY A 116 4.95 -1.03 -5.36
C GLY A 116 4.45 -2.42 -5.74
N LEU A 117 3.57 -2.49 -6.75
CA LEU A 117 3.06 -3.75 -7.27
C LEU A 117 4.17 -4.60 -7.90
N LEU A 118 4.91 -4.06 -8.86
CA LEU A 118 5.95 -4.80 -9.57
C LEU A 118 7.11 -5.19 -8.65
N ALA A 119 7.60 -4.25 -7.85
CA ALA A 119 8.69 -4.55 -6.92
C ALA A 119 8.31 -5.58 -5.86
N GLY A 120 7.05 -5.55 -5.41
CA GLY A 120 6.55 -6.51 -4.42
C GLY A 120 6.64 -7.98 -4.85
N VAL A 121 6.62 -8.25 -6.16
CA VAL A 121 6.87 -9.59 -6.71
C VAL A 121 8.28 -10.09 -6.35
N PHE A 122 9.25 -9.18 -6.34
CA PHE A 122 10.66 -9.49 -6.08
C PHE A 122 11.07 -9.38 -4.60
N GLY A 123 10.12 -9.07 -3.70
CA GLY A 123 10.39 -8.87 -2.27
C GLY A 123 11.14 -10.01 -1.59
N LYS A 124 10.94 -11.26 -2.05
CA LYS A 124 11.59 -12.47 -1.52
C LYS A 124 12.97 -12.77 -2.12
N HIS A 125 13.37 -12.07 -3.18
CA HIS A 125 14.60 -12.36 -3.93
C HIS A 125 15.84 -11.57 -3.47
N GLY A 126 15.73 -10.88 -2.35
CA GLY A 126 16.82 -10.10 -1.78
C GLY A 126 16.66 -8.59 -2.01
N ARG A 127 17.30 -7.84 -1.14
CA ARG A 127 17.11 -6.39 -1.03
C ARG A 127 17.58 -5.62 -2.27
N ILE A 128 18.70 -6.05 -2.86
CA ILE A 128 19.28 -5.37 -4.03
C ILE A 128 18.41 -5.60 -5.25
N LEU A 129 17.97 -6.83 -5.50
CA LEU A 129 17.12 -7.16 -6.64
C LEU A 129 15.75 -6.48 -6.51
N PHE A 130 15.18 -6.43 -5.30
CA PHE A 130 13.97 -5.69 -5.00
C PHE A 130 14.12 -4.20 -5.34
N THR A 131 15.20 -3.56 -4.85
CA THR A 131 15.44 -2.12 -5.08
C THR A 131 15.63 -1.81 -6.55
N LEU A 132 16.37 -2.66 -7.27
CA LEU A 132 16.55 -2.51 -8.72
C LEU A 132 15.23 -2.66 -9.48
N SER A 133 14.41 -3.64 -9.11
CA SER A 133 13.08 -3.83 -9.67
C SER A 133 12.16 -2.64 -9.41
N PHE A 134 12.22 -2.05 -8.21
CA PHE A 134 11.47 -0.86 -7.87
C PHE A 134 11.90 0.35 -8.71
N LEU A 135 13.21 0.57 -8.89
CA LEU A 135 13.75 1.63 -9.73
C LEU A 135 13.29 1.51 -11.19
N VAL A 136 13.41 0.30 -11.76
CA VAL A 136 12.99 0.05 -13.15
C VAL A 136 11.47 0.24 -13.30
N ALA A 137 10.67 -0.29 -12.36
CA ALA A 137 9.22 -0.12 -12.38
C ALA A 137 8.81 1.35 -12.26
N ASN A 138 9.47 2.11 -11.38
CA ASN A 138 9.25 3.53 -11.22
C ASN A 138 9.61 4.32 -12.49
N ALA A 139 10.75 4.02 -13.11
CA ALA A 139 11.16 4.66 -14.35
C ALA A 139 10.14 4.41 -15.49
N ILE A 140 9.68 3.16 -15.63
CA ILE A 140 8.64 2.82 -16.62
C ILE A 140 7.36 3.58 -16.34
N ALA A 141 6.89 3.60 -15.09
CA ALA A 141 5.66 4.29 -14.70
C ALA A 141 5.74 5.81 -14.95
N VAL A 142 6.87 6.44 -14.62
CA VAL A 142 7.12 7.87 -14.85
C VAL A 142 7.11 8.18 -16.34
N ILE A 143 7.75 7.35 -17.18
CA ILE A 143 7.75 7.53 -18.64
C ILE A 143 6.33 7.36 -19.20
N CYS A 144 5.57 6.35 -18.73
CA CYS A 144 4.20 6.12 -19.17
C CYS A 144 3.22 7.22 -18.74
N ALA A 145 3.45 7.84 -17.59
CA ALA A 145 2.60 8.92 -17.08
C ALA A 145 2.79 10.25 -17.84
N TRP A 146 3.87 10.40 -18.60
CA TRP A 146 4.19 11.51 -19.51
C TRP A 146 3.86 12.91 -18.98
N ASP A 147 4.35 13.24 -17.80
CA ASP A 147 4.29 14.62 -17.27
C ASP A 147 5.69 15.26 -17.38
N SER A 148 5.88 16.08 -18.43
CA SER A 148 7.19 16.61 -18.83
C SER A 148 7.88 17.44 -17.73
N ASP A 149 7.12 18.03 -16.84
CA ASP A 149 7.67 18.95 -15.83
C ASP A 149 8.10 18.24 -14.53
N ARG A 150 7.60 17.02 -14.31
CA ARG A 150 7.78 16.27 -13.06
C ARG A 150 8.69 15.05 -13.16
N TYR A 151 8.93 14.53 -14.38
CA TYR A 151 9.63 13.25 -14.54
C TYR A 151 11.06 13.24 -13.99
N LEU A 152 11.84 14.30 -14.20
CA LEU A 152 13.22 14.37 -13.71
C LEU A 152 13.27 14.39 -12.18
N GLY A 153 12.40 15.19 -11.55
CA GLY A 153 12.32 15.25 -10.09
C GLY A 153 11.90 13.89 -9.50
N ALA A 154 10.87 13.26 -10.06
CA ALA A 154 10.38 11.96 -9.59
C ALA A 154 11.43 10.85 -9.71
N LEU A 155 12.20 10.81 -10.82
CA LEU A 155 13.28 9.84 -11.00
C LEU A 155 14.44 10.08 -10.02
N LEU A 156 14.83 11.35 -9.81
CA LEU A 156 15.89 11.70 -8.86
C LEU A 156 15.47 11.33 -7.42
N GLU A 157 14.25 11.63 -7.04
CA GLU A 157 13.71 11.29 -5.72
C GLU A 157 13.66 9.78 -5.50
N CYS A 158 13.24 9.03 -6.52
CA CYS A 158 13.22 7.59 -6.47
C CYS A 158 14.64 7.00 -6.33
N PHE A 159 15.61 7.54 -7.08
CA PHE A 159 16.99 7.11 -6.97
C PHE A 159 17.57 7.38 -5.59
N CYS A 160 17.39 8.58 -5.05
CA CYS A 160 17.81 8.93 -3.69
C CYS A 160 17.14 8.03 -2.64
N ALA A 161 15.83 7.79 -2.77
CA ALA A 161 15.10 6.89 -1.88
C ALA A 161 15.65 5.46 -1.95
N ALA A 162 15.97 4.97 -3.14
CA ALA A 162 16.54 3.64 -3.35
C ALA A 162 17.92 3.48 -2.68
N VAL A 163 18.80 4.48 -2.82
CA VAL A 163 20.12 4.49 -2.16
C VAL A 163 19.95 4.42 -0.64
N VAL A 164 19.10 5.28 -0.08
CA VAL A 164 18.85 5.27 1.36
C VAL A 164 18.20 3.96 1.79
N PHE A 165 17.26 3.44 1.04
CA PHE A 165 16.62 2.17 1.34
C PHE A 165 17.63 1.00 1.44
N VAL A 166 18.61 0.95 0.57
CA VAL A 166 19.70 -0.05 0.62
C VAL A 166 20.57 0.14 1.85
N LEU A 167 20.84 1.37 2.25
CA LEU A 167 21.65 1.70 3.42
C LEU A 167 20.92 1.55 4.75
N LEU A 168 19.59 1.59 4.77
CA LEU A 168 18.80 1.48 5.98
C LEU A 168 19.06 0.12 6.69
N PRO A 169 19.27 0.10 8.01
CA PRO A 169 19.44 -1.15 8.74
C PRO A 169 18.14 -1.98 8.73
N THR A 170 18.28 -3.28 8.59
CA THR A 170 17.15 -4.24 8.52
C THR A 170 16.22 -4.16 9.73
N GLN A 171 16.71 -3.72 10.88
CA GLN A 171 15.94 -3.56 12.10
C GLN A 171 14.81 -2.53 11.98
N LEU A 172 15.02 -1.43 11.25
CA LEU A 172 13.99 -0.42 11.00
C LEU A 172 12.93 -0.94 10.02
N LEU A 173 13.35 -1.68 9.02
CA LEU A 173 12.46 -2.30 8.05
C LEU A 173 11.55 -3.36 8.68
N THR A 174 12.07 -4.16 9.62
CA THR A 174 11.26 -5.17 10.32
C THR A 174 10.20 -4.54 11.23
N HIS A 175 10.48 -3.39 11.85
CA HIS A 175 9.46 -2.67 12.64
C HIS A 175 8.28 -2.20 11.77
N VAL A 176 8.59 -1.59 10.63
CA VAL A 176 7.57 -1.19 9.64
C VAL A 176 6.86 -2.43 9.09
N GLY A 177 7.61 -3.50 8.81
CA GLY A 177 7.09 -4.76 8.32
C GLY A 177 6.11 -5.44 9.28
N VAL A 178 6.36 -5.45 10.57
CA VAL A 178 5.45 -6.03 11.58
C VAL A 178 4.10 -5.29 11.60
N ILE A 179 4.13 -3.97 11.44
CA ILE A 179 2.91 -3.16 11.37
C ILE A 179 2.13 -3.49 10.09
N LEU A 180 2.82 -3.63 8.96
CA LEU A 180 2.22 -3.87 7.64
C LEU A 180 1.81 -5.33 7.39
N GLN A 181 2.56 -6.33 7.91
CA GLN A 181 2.15 -7.73 7.84
C GLN A 181 0.87 -8.02 8.61
N ARG A 182 0.57 -7.22 9.63
CA ARG A 182 -0.73 -7.27 10.29
C ARG A 182 -1.85 -6.83 9.38
N MET A 183 -1.57 -5.90 8.44
CA MET A 183 -2.54 -5.49 7.40
C MET A 183 -2.84 -6.62 6.41
N GLU A 184 -1.84 -7.41 6.04
CA GLU A 184 -1.97 -8.51 5.10
C GLU A 184 -2.78 -9.67 5.68
N ARG A 185 -2.61 -9.97 6.96
CA ARG A 185 -3.40 -11.02 7.65
C ARG A 185 -4.88 -10.66 7.81
N GLY A 186 -5.21 -9.38 7.93
CA GLY A 186 -6.59 -8.88 7.97
C GLY A 186 -7.19 -8.62 6.59
N SER A 187 -6.39 -8.55 5.55
CA SER A 187 -6.86 -8.33 4.18
C SER A 187 -7.14 -9.69 3.53
N GLY A 188 -8.42 -10.05 3.45
CA GLY A 188 -9.09 -11.07 2.61
C GLY A 188 -8.37 -12.26 1.99
N GLU A 189 -7.05 -12.33 1.95
CA GLU A 189 -6.31 -13.42 1.29
C GLU A 189 -6.46 -14.74 2.06
N THR A 190 -6.49 -14.69 3.38
CA THR A 190 -6.75 -15.87 4.22
C THR A 190 -8.20 -16.34 4.08
N ASN A 191 -9.14 -15.41 3.96
CA ASN A 191 -10.54 -15.72 3.76
C ASN A 191 -10.82 -16.20 2.33
N LEU A 192 -10.19 -15.57 1.33
CA LEU A 192 -10.31 -16.01 -0.07
C LEU A 192 -9.68 -17.40 -0.28
N ARG A 193 -8.49 -17.65 0.25
CA ARG A 193 -7.87 -18.98 0.22
C ARG A 193 -8.71 -20.02 0.94
N ARG A 194 -9.27 -19.69 2.10
CA ARG A 194 -10.13 -20.61 2.86
C ARG A 194 -11.45 -20.85 2.13
N TYR A 195 -12.04 -19.82 1.54
CA TYR A 195 -13.26 -19.91 0.73
C TYR A 195 -13.03 -20.77 -0.53
N VAL A 196 -11.96 -20.49 -1.28
CA VAL A 196 -11.59 -21.27 -2.47
C VAL A 196 -11.23 -22.71 -2.09
N ALA A 197 -10.47 -22.94 -1.03
CA ALA A 197 -10.15 -24.29 -0.55
C ALA A 197 -11.41 -25.04 -0.08
N GLY A 198 -12.37 -24.37 0.53
CA GLY A 198 -13.67 -24.93 0.89
C GLY A 198 -14.46 -25.38 -0.34
N HIS A 199 -14.58 -24.51 -1.34
CA HIS A 199 -15.31 -24.81 -2.58
C HIS A 199 -14.63 -25.89 -3.45
N VAL A 200 -13.28 -25.89 -3.50
CA VAL A 200 -12.54 -26.95 -4.20
C VAL A 200 -12.75 -28.31 -3.51
N ARG A 201 -12.84 -28.33 -2.18
CA ARG A 201 -13.12 -29.54 -1.43
C ARG A 201 -14.56 -30.05 -1.65
N GLU A 202 -15.55 -29.14 -1.61
CA GLU A 202 -16.95 -29.46 -1.94
C GLU A 202 -17.10 -30.03 -3.36
N LEU A 203 -16.43 -29.39 -4.34
CA LEU A 203 -16.38 -29.91 -5.70
C LEU A 203 -15.72 -31.30 -5.77
N GLY A 204 -14.63 -31.51 -5.04
CA GLY A 204 -13.95 -32.79 -4.96
C GLY A 204 -14.85 -33.89 -4.40
N ASP A 205 -15.59 -33.62 -3.35
CA ASP A 205 -16.54 -34.53 -2.71
C ASP A 205 -17.72 -34.84 -3.66
N ALA A 206 -18.25 -33.84 -4.36
CA ALA A 206 -19.31 -34.01 -5.36
C ALA A 206 -18.86 -34.85 -6.55
N TYR A 207 -17.64 -34.69 -7.04
CA TYR A 207 -17.07 -35.54 -8.09
C TYR A 207 -16.82 -36.98 -7.62
N ALA A 208 -16.40 -37.19 -6.38
CA ALA A 208 -16.23 -38.51 -5.80
C ALA A 208 -17.56 -39.25 -5.69
N GLU A 209 -18.64 -38.56 -5.28
CA GLU A 209 -19.99 -39.10 -5.20
C GLU A 209 -20.55 -39.49 -6.59
N LEU A 210 -20.32 -38.61 -7.58
CA LEU A 210 -20.71 -38.87 -8.97
C LEU A 210 -19.97 -40.07 -9.55
N PHE A 211 -18.68 -40.21 -9.26
CA PHE A 211 -17.88 -41.35 -9.69
C PHE A 211 -18.37 -42.68 -9.08
N GLU A 212 -18.76 -42.66 -7.81
CA GLU A 212 -19.30 -43.82 -7.11
C GLU A 212 -20.66 -44.27 -7.71
N VAL A 213 -21.53 -43.28 -8.05
CA VAL A 213 -22.82 -43.54 -8.71
C VAL A 213 -22.62 -44.15 -10.12
N VAL A 214 -21.70 -43.60 -10.91
CA VAL A 214 -21.38 -44.07 -12.25
C VAL A 214 -20.78 -45.49 -12.19
N ARG A 215 -19.87 -45.76 -11.24
CA ARG A 215 -19.28 -47.06 -11.04
C ARG A 215 -20.33 -48.11 -10.70
N ARG A 216 -21.28 -47.80 -9.82
CA ARG A 216 -22.37 -48.68 -9.44
C ARG A 216 -23.29 -49.03 -10.62
N ASN A 217 -23.56 -48.09 -11.53
CA ASN A 217 -24.36 -48.32 -12.72
C ASN A 217 -23.63 -49.10 -13.84
N ILE A 218 -22.32 -49.26 -13.76
CA ILE A 218 -21.54 -50.07 -14.73
C ILE A 218 -21.37 -51.51 -14.24
N GLU A 219 -21.42 -51.73 -12.91
CA GLU A 219 -21.29 -53.05 -12.28
C GLU A 219 -22.63 -53.82 -12.23
N GLU A 220 -23.79 -53.19 -12.52
CA GLU A 220 -25.08 -53.82 -12.78
C GLU A 220 -25.28 -54.11 -14.27
#